data_4050a4daf1a2cf9d18fcee9fd9e19512
#
_entry.id   4050a4daf1a2cf9d18fcee9fd9e19512
#
_cell.length_a   1.000
_cell.length_b   1.000
_cell.length_c   1.000
_cell.angle_alpha   90.00
_cell.angle_beta   90.00
_cell.angle_gamma   90.00
#
_symmetry.space_group_name_H-M   'P 1'
#
loop_
_entity.id
_entity.type
_entity.pdbx_description
1 polymer ?
#
loop_
_entity_poly.entity_id
_entity_poly.type
_entity_poly.pdbx_seq_one_letter_code
_entity_poly.pdbx_strand_id
1 'polypeptide(L)'
;MLAGDALSLINPFTGEGIYYAVVSGTLAGAAAAGAVSATGGADVADRYRRALTRRLGGHLRHTAVAARLGRWPRLADAAVRAARDDQRVFDTLLAVGLADGRLTPAALWRIARRL
;
A
#
# COMPACT_ATOMS: atom_id res chain seq x y z
N MET A 1 -8.70 18.80 -3.73
CA MET A 1 -7.94 17.57 -3.39
C MET A 1 -8.82 16.37 -3.68
N LEU A 2 -8.26 15.30 -4.23
CA LEU A 2 -8.94 14.03 -4.45
C LEU A 2 -8.45 13.01 -3.41
N ALA A 3 -9.31 12.05 -3.01
CA ALA A 3 -8.97 10.99 -2.06
C ALA A 3 -9.61 9.67 -2.51
N GLY A 4 -9.09 8.55 -2.00
CA GLY A 4 -9.61 7.22 -2.31
C GLY A 4 -9.64 6.91 -3.79
N ASP A 5 -10.73 6.32 -4.25
CA ASP A 5 -10.93 5.91 -5.64
C ASP A 5 -10.87 7.07 -6.62
N ALA A 6 -11.29 8.28 -6.21
CA ALA A 6 -11.16 9.48 -7.04
C ALA A 6 -9.70 9.84 -7.38
N LEU A 7 -8.75 9.37 -6.57
CA LEU A 7 -7.30 9.49 -6.80
C LEU A 7 -6.69 8.19 -7.35
N SER A 8 -7.50 7.23 -7.74
CA SER A 8 -7.10 5.89 -8.18
C SER A 8 -6.22 5.17 -7.13
N LEU A 9 -6.48 5.42 -5.84
CA LEU A 9 -5.79 4.78 -4.74
C LEU A 9 -6.46 3.43 -4.44
N ILE A 10 -5.97 2.42 -5.11
CA ILE A 10 -6.39 1.03 -4.93
C ILE A 10 -5.14 0.14 -4.83
N ASN A 11 -5.21 -0.92 -4.06
CA ASN A 11 -4.12 -1.89 -3.97
C ASN A 11 -3.98 -2.62 -5.32
N PRO A 12 -2.86 -2.47 -6.04
CA PRO A 12 -2.70 -3.10 -7.35
C PRO A 12 -2.57 -4.64 -7.27
N PHE A 13 -2.35 -5.19 -6.07
CA PHE A 13 -2.23 -6.63 -5.85
C PHE A 13 -3.58 -7.30 -5.56
N THR A 14 -4.44 -6.67 -4.74
CA THR A 14 -5.72 -7.26 -4.31
C THR A 14 -6.95 -6.55 -4.86
N GLY A 15 -6.81 -5.31 -5.34
CA GLY A 15 -7.94 -4.47 -5.72
C GLY A 15 -8.66 -3.82 -4.53
N GLU A 16 -8.14 -3.95 -3.30
CA GLU A 16 -8.71 -3.36 -2.10
C GLU A 16 -8.47 -1.84 -2.08
N GLY A 17 -9.52 -1.03 -1.78
CA GLY A 17 -9.47 0.44 -1.78
C GLY A 17 -9.88 1.09 -0.48
N ILE A 18 -10.56 0.36 0.44
CA ILE A 18 -11.16 0.93 1.65
C ILE A 18 -10.09 1.54 2.57
N TYR A 19 -9.00 0.81 2.81
CA TYR A 19 -7.88 1.30 3.61
C TYR A 19 -7.32 2.61 3.06
N TYR A 20 -7.11 2.69 1.75
CA TYR A 20 -6.57 3.87 1.08
C TYR A 20 -7.54 5.05 1.11
N ALA A 21 -8.85 4.78 0.97
CA ALA A 21 -9.88 5.81 1.07
C ALA A 21 -9.89 6.45 2.46
N VAL A 22 -9.84 5.65 3.52
CA VAL A 22 -9.79 6.13 4.92
C VAL A 22 -8.52 6.92 5.17
N VAL A 23 -7.34 6.38 4.82
CA VAL A 23 -6.05 7.05 5.06
C VAL A 23 -5.95 8.35 4.26
N SER A 24 -6.28 8.34 2.97
CA SER A 24 -6.19 9.54 2.14
C SER A 24 -7.21 10.60 2.55
N GLY A 25 -8.43 10.20 2.94
CA GLY A 25 -9.45 11.09 3.47
C GLY A 25 -9.01 11.76 4.76
N THR A 26 -8.42 11.01 5.70
CA THR A 26 -7.86 11.56 6.95
C THR A 26 -6.74 12.56 6.67
N LEU A 27 -5.82 12.25 5.76
CA LEU A 27 -4.74 13.15 5.37
C LEU A 27 -5.25 14.41 4.67
N ALA A 28 -6.28 14.28 3.83
CA ALA A 28 -6.92 15.41 3.17
C ALA A 28 -7.61 16.34 4.18
N GLY A 29 -8.36 15.76 5.14
CA GLY A 29 -9.00 16.50 6.21
C GLY A 29 -8.00 17.25 7.09
N ALA A 30 -6.89 16.60 7.47
CA ALA A 30 -5.83 17.24 8.26
C ALA A 30 -5.15 18.39 7.49
N ALA A 31 -4.91 18.23 6.18
CA ALA A 31 -4.35 19.27 5.34
C ALA A 31 -5.30 20.47 5.20
N ALA A 32 -6.61 20.21 5.03
CA ALA A 32 -7.65 21.24 4.93
C ALA A 32 -7.81 22.02 6.25
N ALA A 33 -7.87 21.31 7.39
CA ALA A 33 -7.98 21.94 8.72
C ALA A 33 -6.80 22.90 9.00
N GLY A 34 -5.59 22.52 8.62
CA GLY A 34 -4.42 23.38 8.74
C GLY A 34 -4.44 24.62 7.83
N ALA A 35 -5.27 24.62 6.80
CA ALA A 35 -5.43 25.78 5.90
C ALA A 35 -6.39 26.83 6.44
N VAL A 36 -7.37 26.43 7.23
CA VAL A 36 -8.31 27.36 7.89
C VAL A 36 -7.55 28.26 8.89
N SER A 37 -6.45 27.75 9.44
CA SER A 37 -5.60 28.46 10.40
C SER A 37 -4.46 29.25 9.76
N ALA A 38 -4.24 29.12 8.45
CA ALA A 38 -3.13 29.76 7.72
C ALA A 38 -3.65 30.48 6.46
N THR A 39 -3.34 31.73 6.28
CA THR A 39 -3.63 32.53 5.09
C THR A 39 -2.82 32.04 3.87
N GLY A 40 -3.25 30.96 3.21
CA GLY A 40 -2.54 30.48 2.00
C GLY A 40 -3.02 29.13 1.48
N GLY A 41 -4.01 29.11 0.58
CA GLY A 41 -4.58 27.88 0.00
C GLY A 41 -3.65 27.05 -0.88
N ALA A 42 -2.60 27.67 -1.47
CA ALA A 42 -1.66 26.98 -2.37
C ALA A 42 -0.82 25.90 -1.66
N ASP A 43 -0.55 26.04 -0.38
CA ASP A 43 0.26 25.10 0.42
C ASP A 43 -0.51 23.82 0.85
N VAL A 44 -1.85 23.82 0.81
CA VAL A 44 -2.70 22.71 1.25
C VAL A 44 -2.53 21.48 0.35
N ALA A 45 -2.59 21.68 -0.95
CA ALA A 45 -2.45 20.59 -1.91
C ALA A 45 -1.06 19.94 -1.83
N ASP A 46 -0.03 20.76 -1.63
CA ASP A 46 1.34 20.27 -1.49
C ASP A 46 1.57 19.57 -0.17
N ARG A 47 1.01 20.06 0.93
CA ARG A 47 1.02 19.37 2.23
C ARG A 47 0.35 17.98 2.12
N TYR A 48 -0.83 17.93 1.53
CA TYR A 48 -1.55 16.68 1.31
C TYR A 48 -0.73 15.70 0.44
N ARG A 49 -0.20 16.16 -0.69
CA ARG A 49 0.60 15.32 -1.60
C ARG A 49 1.84 14.76 -0.89
N ARG A 50 2.57 15.58 -0.13
CA ARG A 50 3.73 15.14 0.65
C ARG A 50 3.34 14.13 1.73
N ALA A 51 2.24 14.37 2.45
CA ALA A 51 1.74 13.45 3.48
C ALA A 51 1.35 12.09 2.87
N LEU A 52 0.63 12.11 1.75
CA LEU A 52 0.21 10.91 1.02
C LEU A 52 1.42 10.11 0.52
N THR A 53 2.39 10.78 -0.10
CA THR A 53 3.61 10.13 -0.60
C THR A 53 4.42 9.51 0.53
N ARG A 54 4.58 10.20 1.66
CA ARG A 54 5.27 9.66 2.84
C ARG A 54 4.54 8.44 3.43
N ARG A 55 3.22 8.50 3.50
CA ARG A 55 2.41 7.45 4.14
C ARG A 55 2.25 6.21 3.27
N LEU A 56 1.94 6.38 1.98
CA LEU A 56 1.56 5.29 1.08
C LEU A 56 2.58 4.98 -0.01
N GLY A 57 3.48 5.91 -0.36
CA GLY A 57 4.34 5.76 -1.53
C GLY A 57 5.26 4.53 -1.48
N GLY A 58 5.79 4.19 -0.31
CA GLY A 58 6.59 2.97 -0.12
C GLY A 58 5.76 1.71 -0.29
N HIS A 59 4.60 1.66 0.38
CA HIS A 59 3.68 0.54 0.30
C HIS A 59 3.17 0.30 -1.14
N LEU A 60 2.71 1.34 -1.84
CA LEU A 60 2.23 1.23 -3.22
C LEU A 60 3.29 0.68 -4.19
N ARG A 61 4.57 1.01 -3.98
CA ARG A 61 5.66 0.39 -4.77
C ARG A 61 5.78 -1.11 -4.49
N HIS A 62 5.71 -1.52 -3.23
CA HIS A 62 5.78 -2.94 -2.86
C HIS A 62 4.58 -3.74 -3.37
N THR A 63 3.37 -3.18 -3.30
CA THR A 63 2.16 -3.83 -3.84
C THR A 63 2.19 -3.92 -5.37
N ALA A 64 2.73 -2.92 -6.05
CA ALA A 64 2.93 -2.98 -7.51
C ALA A 64 3.92 -4.08 -7.90
N VAL A 65 5.00 -4.25 -7.13
CA VAL A 65 5.95 -5.37 -7.32
C VAL A 65 5.25 -6.70 -7.05
N ALA A 66 4.50 -6.82 -5.94
CA ALA A 66 3.73 -8.02 -5.61
C ALA A 66 2.75 -8.39 -6.73
N ALA A 67 1.99 -7.42 -7.24
CA ALA A 67 1.06 -7.63 -8.35
C ALA A 67 1.77 -8.11 -9.63
N ARG A 68 2.94 -7.57 -9.93
CA ARG A 68 3.75 -7.98 -11.08
C ARG A 68 4.28 -9.42 -10.93
N LEU A 69 4.80 -9.75 -9.75
CA LEU A 69 5.33 -11.08 -9.45
C LEU A 69 4.21 -12.13 -9.41
N GLY A 70 3.03 -11.78 -8.87
CA GLY A 70 1.86 -12.66 -8.79
C GLY A 70 1.28 -13.08 -10.15
N ARG A 71 1.66 -12.41 -11.24
CA ARG A 71 1.31 -12.84 -12.61
C ARG A 71 2.01 -14.12 -13.07
N TRP A 72 3.04 -14.55 -12.35
CA TRP A 72 3.79 -15.75 -12.67
C TRP A 72 3.24 -16.91 -11.84
N PRO A 73 2.55 -17.92 -12.44
CA PRO A 73 1.85 -18.97 -11.70
C PRO A 73 2.76 -19.70 -10.72
N ARG A 74 3.97 -20.05 -11.15
CA ARG A 74 4.96 -20.75 -10.28
C ARG A 74 5.31 -19.94 -9.04
N LEU A 75 5.43 -18.62 -9.17
CA LEU A 75 5.76 -17.74 -8.04
C LEU A 75 4.56 -17.54 -7.12
N ALA A 76 3.36 -17.42 -7.68
CA ALA A 76 2.12 -17.38 -6.90
C ALA A 76 1.94 -18.68 -6.08
N ASP A 77 2.12 -19.83 -6.71
CA ASP A 77 2.06 -21.13 -6.03
C ASP A 77 3.13 -21.26 -4.93
N ALA A 78 4.36 -20.81 -5.19
CA ALA A 78 5.42 -20.79 -4.19
C ALA A 78 5.08 -19.88 -3.00
N ALA A 79 4.47 -18.73 -3.25
CA ALA A 79 4.03 -17.80 -2.21
C ALA A 79 2.92 -18.42 -1.34
N VAL A 80 1.95 -19.10 -1.95
CA VAL A 80 0.86 -19.81 -1.24
C VAL A 80 1.44 -20.94 -0.39
N ARG A 81 2.34 -21.76 -0.94
CA ARG A 81 2.99 -22.83 -0.18
C ARG A 81 3.80 -22.28 0.98
N ALA A 82 4.57 -21.20 0.76
CA ALA A 82 5.37 -20.58 1.81
C ALA A 82 4.48 -19.98 2.91
N ALA A 83 3.37 -19.34 2.57
CA ALA A 83 2.42 -18.78 3.52
C ALA A 83 1.71 -19.85 4.35
N ARG A 84 1.38 -21.00 3.74
CA ARG A 84 0.78 -22.14 4.44
C ARG A 84 1.71 -22.72 5.51
N ASP A 85 3.02 -22.77 5.23
CA ASP A 85 4.00 -23.43 6.08
C ASP A 85 4.73 -22.45 7.04
N ASP A 86 4.60 -21.14 6.84
CA ASP A 86 5.28 -20.09 7.63
C ASP A 86 4.35 -18.90 7.89
N GLN A 87 3.90 -18.79 9.14
CA GLN A 87 3.00 -17.72 9.58
C GLN A 87 3.56 -16.31 9.28
N ARG A 88 4.87 -16.12 9.34
CA ARG A 88 5.48 -14.80 9.06
C ARG A 88 5.36 -14.41 7.60
N VAL A 89 5.39 -15.38 6.68
CA VAL A 89 5.14 -15.14 5.25
C VAL A 89 3.66 -14.80 5.06
N PHE A 90 2.76 -15.58 5.68
CA PHE A 90 1.34 -15.30 5.65
C PHE A 90 1.01 -13.88 6.13
N ASP A 91 1.49 -13.50 7.31
CA ASP A 91 1.28 -12.18 7.89
C ASP A 91 1.83 -11.05 6.99
N THR A 92 3.00 -11.28 6.38
CA THR A 92 3.60 -10.32 5.43
C THR A 92 2.71 -10.15 4.19
N LEU A 93 2.25 -11.24 3.59
CA LEU A 93 1.39 -11.18 2.40
C LEU A 93 0.02 -10.58 2.73
N LEU A 94 -0.55 -10.91 3.88
CA LEU A 94 -1.79 -10.32 4.37
C LEU A 94 -1.66 -8.80 4.57
N ALA A 95 -0.59 -8.35 5.22
CA ALA A 95 -0.33 -6.93 5.43
C ALA A 95 -0.10 -6.17 4.12
N VAL A 96 0.59 -6.79 3.15
CA VAL A 96 0.78 -6.23 1.81
C VAL A 96 -0.55 -6.15 1.05
N GLY A 97 -1.42 -7.15 1.22
CA GLY A 97 -2.70 -7.23 0.51
C GLY A 97 -3.79 -6.31 1.07
N LEU A 98 -3.88 -6.16 2.37
CA LEU A 98 -5.04 -5.56 3.04
C LEU A 98 -4.74 -4.27 3.84
N ALA A 99 -3.46 -3.94 4.07
CA ALA A 99 -3.10 -2.79 4.89
C ALA A 99 -1.95 -1.98 4.28
N ASP A 100 -0.91 -1.70 5.06
CA ASP A 100 0.24 -0.89 4.66
C ASP A 100 1.57 -1.65 4.75
N GLY A 101 1.50 -2.97 4.70
CA GLY A 101 2.66 -3.86 4.75
C GLY A 101 3.63 -3.65 3.58
N ARG A 102 4.83 -4.18 3.75
CA ARG A 102 5.89 -4.17 2.75
C ARG A 102 6.46 -5.57 2.58
N LEU A 103 6.81 -5.91 1.34
CA LEU A 103 7.57 -7.14 1.09
C LEU A 103 8.94 -7.04 1.77
N THR A 104 9.24 -8.00 2.63
CA THR A 104 10.54 -8.07 3.29
C THR A 104 11.48 -8.99 2.52
N PRO A 105 12.82 -8.74 2.54
CA PRO A 105 13.78 -9.64 1.92
C PRO A 105 13.67 -11.07 2.46
N ALA A 106 13.38 -11.22 3.76
CA ALA A 106 13.18 -12.53 4.38
C ALA A 106 11.97 -13.27 3.83
N ALA A 107 10.84 -12.58 3.61
CA ALA A 107 9.65 -13.19 2.99
C ALA A 107 9.93 -13.59 1.54
N LEU A 108 10.57 -12.71 0.77
CA LEU A 108 10.95 -13.02 -0.63
C LEU A 108 11.88 -14.23 -0.71
N TRP A 109 12.88 -14.32 0.15
CA TRP A 109 13.78 -15.48 0.22
C TRP A 109 13.06 -16.77 0.58
N ARG A 110 12.13 -16.75 1.56
CA ARG A 110 11.32 -17.89 1.94
C ARG A 110 10.41 -18.36 0.81
N ILE A 111 9.84 -17.43 0.05
CA ILE A 111 9.04 -17.76 -1.14
C ILE A 111 9.92 -18.37 -2.23
N ALA A 112 11.07 -17.75 -2.51
CA ALA A 112 12.00 -18.24 -3.54
C ALA A 112 12.50 -19.67 -3.30
N ARG A 113 12.66 -20.06 -2.02
CA ARG A 113 13.03 -21.44 -1.66
C ARG A 113 11.95 -22.48 -1.96
N ARG A 114 10.76 -22.07 -2.33
CA ARG A 114 9.62 -22.96 -2.67
C ARG A 114 9.38 -23.03 -4.19
N LEU A 115 10.21 -22.32 -4.99
CA LEU A 115 10.20 -22.46 -6.45
C LEU A 115 10.78 -23.80 -6.87
#